data_db6792c02f5dbfa3cbd8db39ccf0bd77
#
_entry.id   db6792c02f5dbfa3cbd8db39ccf0bd77
#
_cell.length_a   1.000
_cell.length_b   1.000
_cell.length_c   1.000
_cell.angle_alpha   90.00
_cell.angle_beta   90.00
_cell.angle_gamma   90.00
#
_symmetry.space_group_name_H-M   'P 1'
#
loop_
_entity.id
_entity.type
_entity.pdbx_description
1 polymer ?
#
loop_
_entity_poly.entity_id
_entity_poly.type
_entity_poly.pdbx_seq_one_letter_code
_entity_poly.pdbx_strand_id
1 'polypeptide(L)'
;YLVPDRFKYGYGLTPKIAELAQQTYQPDLLITVDNGISSHAGVETAQALGMQVIITDHHLTTKPTPNAEAVVNPNQLGCIFPSKALAGVGVAFYVLAKLASYRSQQGKSTSKVTQYLDLVALGTYADVASLDYNNRILVDAGLKRIQQYQCRAGILALLDIAKRDAASLRAQDLGFVIGPRINAAGRMESMRIGIECLLAPDLETAYPIAQQLNQLNVERRQVEAEMKQQAISALQHVQLQANSLPAALVMFDEQWHQGVIGIVAGRLKEQFHRPSLVFAPDEDGIHIKGSARSIEGIHIRDSIEQVAEQYPHLVSHFGGHAAAAGLTLKKDNFDEFKTVFIQSIAEMDENLFQATLWTDGELTDASLHLETLDWIDRLGPWGQKFPIPQFEGRFKVMDYRWLKDQHLKLKVSLGQQIIDAIAFNAADRFEFNPMLGYVDLVYTLERNVFNGITSLQLQVVYLSQ
;
A
#
# COMPACT_ATOMS: atom_id res chain seq x y z
N TYR A 1 -18.55 -10.22 -13.98
CA TYR A 1 -18.18 -9.46 -12.77
C TYR A 1 -18.68 -8.03 -12.83
N LEU A 2 -18.98 -7.44 -11.67
CA LEU A 2 -19.37 -6.05 -11.51
C LEU A 2 -18.28 -5.29 -10.77
N VAL A 3 -17.79 -4.18 -11.35
CA VAL A 3 -16.86 -3.25 -10.70
C VAL A 3 -17.59 -1.90 -10.61
N PRO A 4 -18.15 -1.57 -9.43
CA PRO A 4 -18.86 -0.30 -9.28
C PRO A 4 -17.88 0.86 -9.23
N ASP A 5 -18.33 2.01 -9.70
CA ASP A 5 -17.61 3.28 -9.48
C ASP A 5 -17.65 3.62 -8.00
N ARG A 6 -16.50 3.55 -7.34
CA ARG A 6 -16.35 3.80 -5.90
C ARG A 6 -16.66 5.25 -5.48
N PHE A 7 -16.54 6.19 -6.41
CA PHE A 7 -16.84 7.60 -6.13
C PHE A 7 -18.35 7.81 -6.09
N LYS A 8 -19.10 7.10 -6.95
CA LYS A 8 -20.55 7.19 -7.06
C LYS A 8 -21.31 6.28 -6.08
N TYR A 9 -20.82 5.06 -5.83
CA TYR A 9 -21.56 4.05 -5.06
C TYR A 9 -20.97 3.77 -3.68
N GLY A 10 -19.79 4.32 -3.36
CA GLY A 10 -19.07 4.04 -2.13
C GLY A 10 -18.30 2.70 -2.17
N TYR A 11 -17.84 2.25 -1.00
CA TYR A 11 -17.10 1.01 -0.84
C TYR A 11 -17.99 -0.11 -0.32
N GLY A 12 -17.72 -1.35 -0.75
CA GLY A 12 -18.42 -2.56 -0.34
C GLY A 12 -19.77 -2.77 -1.04
N LEU A 13 -20.48 -3.80 -0.66
CA LEU A 13 -21.81 -4.10 -1.18
C LEU A 13 -22.85 -3.17 -0.53
N THR A 14 -23.19 -2.07 -1.19
CA THR A 14 -24.27 -1.16 -0.78
C THR A 14 -25.60 -1.59 -1.41
N PRO A 15 -26.76 -1.12 -0.88
CA PRO A 15 -28.07 -1.34 -1.51
C PRO A 15 -28.10 -0.98 -2.99
N LYS A 16 -27.55 0.17 -3.35
CA LYS A 16 -27.47 0.63 -4.75
C LYS A 16 -26.63 -0.30 -5.64
N ILE A 17 -25.60 -0.93 -5.12
CA ILE A 17 -24.77 -1.90 -5.85
C ILE A 17 -25.54 -3.22 -6.02
N ALA A 18 -26.30 -3.65 -5.02
CA ALA A 18 -27.17 -4.83 -5.14
C ALA A 18 -28.25 -4.61 -6.21
N GLU A 19 -28.90 -3.45 -6.22
CA GLU A 19 -29.85 -3.06 -7.27
C GLU A 19 -29.20 -3.03 -8.65
N LEU A 20 -28.01 -2.45 -8.78
CA LEU A 20 -27.25 -2.40 -10.03
C LEU A 20 -26.91 -3.80 -10.54
N ALA A 21 -26.48 -4.71 -9.64
CA ALA A 21 -26.20 -6.10 -9.98
C ALA A 21 -27.44 -6.81 -10.54
N GLN A 22 -28.61 -6.63 -9.88
CA GLN A 22 -29.87 -7.20 -10.32
C GLN A 22 -30.30 -6.65 -11.68
N GLN A 23 -30.19 -5.33 -11.87
CA GLN A 23 -30.58 -4.69 -13.15
C GLN A 23 -29.68 -5.13 -14.32
N THR A 24 -28.36 -5.32 -14.04
CA THR A 24 -27.37 -5.58 -15.09
C THR A 24 -27.29 -7.06 -15.47
N TYR A 25 -27.34 -7.96 -14.48
CA TYR A 25 -27.01 -9.37 -14.66
C TYR A 25 -28.09 -10.35 -14.24
N GLN A 26 -29.08 -9.93 -13.43
CA GLN A 26 -30.13 -10.80 -12.85
C GLN A 26 -29.55 -12.10 -12.26
N PRO A 27 -28.54 -12.03 -11.37
CA PRO A 27 -27.83 -13.20 -10.90
C PRO A 27 -28.65 -13.97 -9.86
N ASP A 28 -28.58 -15.30 -9.86
CA ASP A 28 -29.09 -16.13 -8.78
C ASP A 28 -28.19 -16.05 -7.54
N LEU A 29 -26.88 -15.84 -7.75
CA LEU A 29 -25.86 -15.80 -6.71
C LEU A 29 -24.92 -14.59 -6.88
N LEU A 30 -24.78 -13.80 -5.84
CA LEU A 30 -23.84 -12.70 -5.74
C LEU A 30 -22.69 -13.13 -4.81
N ILE A 31 -21.45 -13.04 -5.30
CA ILE A 31 -20.25 -13.32 -4.49
C ILE A 31 -19.45 -12.02 -4.35
N THR A 32 -19.26 -11.56 -3.13
CA THR A 32 -18.32 -10.46 -2.89
C THR A 32 -16.90 -10.98 -2.76
N VAL A 33 -15.94 -10.21 -3.26
CA VAL A 33 -14.50 -10.49 -3.10
C VAL A 33 -13.82 -9.27 -2.52
N ASP A 34 -13.09 -9.45 -1.42
CA ASP A 34 -12.36 -8.38 -0.73
C ASP A 34 -13.25 -7.28 -0.11
N ASN A 35 -14.50 -7.62 0.15
CA ASN A 35 -15.46 -6.73 0.82
C ASN A 35 -16.69 -7.51 1.29
N GLY A 36 -17.55 -6.87 2.08
CA GLY A 36 -18.86 -7.41 2.41
C GLY A 36 -19.07 -7.69 3.89
N ILE A 37 -18.02 -7.82 4.70
CA ILE A 37 -18.15 -8.18 6.14
C ILE A 37 -18.98 -7.17 6.95
N SER A 38 -19.09 -5.93 6.47
CA SER A 38 -19.89 -4.86 7.11
C SER A 38 -21.11 -4.46 6.28
N SER A 39 -21.44 -5.21 5.21
CA SER A 39 -22.44 -4.83 4.21
C SER A 39 -23.85 -5.34 4.53
N HIS A 40 -24.34 -5.16 5.75
CA HIS A 40 -25.65 -5.69 6.20
C HIS A 40 -26.79 -5.24 5.28
N ALA A 41 -26.98 -3.94 5.08
CA ALA A 41 -28.04 -3.40 4.24
C ALA A 41 -27.93 -3.85 2.76
N GLY A 42 -26.72 -3.97 2.24
CA GLY A 42 -26.50 -4.48 0.86
C GLY A 42 -26.88 -5.95 0.72
N VAL A 43 -26.57 -6.79 1.71
CA VAL A 43 -26.95 -8.20 1.76
C VAL A 43 -28.49 -8.34 1.84
N GLU A 44 -29.13 -7.61 2.76
CA GLU A 44 -30.60 -7.59 2.90
C GLU A 44 -31.28 -7.18 1.59
N THR A 45 -30.76 -6.14 0.93
CA THR A 45 -31.29 -5.68 -0.36
C THR A 45 -31.12 -6.74 -1.46
N ALA A 46 -29.94 -7.37 -1.53
CA ALA A 46 -29.67 -8.42 -2.51
C ALA A 46 -30.63 -9.61 -2.33
N GLN A 47 -30.83 -10.05 -1.09
CA GLN A 47 -31.75 -11.14 -0.76
C GLN A 47 -33.22 -10.76 -1.02
N ALA A 48 -33.64 -9.54 -0.73
CA ALA A 48 -34.98 -9.02 -1.06
C ALA A 48 -35.24 -8.99 -2.59
N LEU A 49 -34.18 -8.84 -3.38
CA LEU A 49 -34.21 -8.91 -4.84
C LEU A 49 -34.10 -10.35 -5.40
N GLY A 50 -34.08 -11.37 -4.52
CA GLY A 50 -34.06 -12.79 -4.91
C GLY A 50 -32.66 -13.37 -5.13
N MET A 51 -31.61 -12.65 -4.83
CA MET A 51 -30.23 -13.15 -4.97
C MET A 51 -29.76 -13.85 -3.69
N GLN A 52 -29.07 -14.97 -3.83
CA GLN A 52 -28.24 -15.54 -2.76
C GLN A 52 -26.94 -14.76 -2.64
N VAL A 53 -26.34 -14.65 -1.43
CA VAL A 53 -25.12 -13.89 -1.21
C VAL A 53 -24.07 -14.73 -0.51
N ILE A 54 -22.87 -14.81 -1.08
CA ILE A 54 -21.67 -15.34 -0.43
C ILE A 54 -20.68 -14.19 -0.26
N ILE A 55 -20.19 -14.01 0.97
CA ILE A 55 -19.18 -13.02 1.29
C ILE A 55 -17.80 -13.69 1.37
N THR A 56 -16.82 -13.21 0.59
CA THR A 56 -15.41 -13.51 0.81
C THR A 56 -14.67 -12.22 1.10
N ASP A 57 -14.11 -12.12 2.29
CA ASP A 57 -13.51 -10.90 2.80
C ASP A 57 -12.37 -11.21 3.79
N HIS A 58 -11.56 -10.23 4.14
CA HIS A 58 -10.50 -10.34 5.13
C HIS A 58 -10.48 -9.17 6.14
N HIS A 59 -11.33 -8.18 5.93
CA HIS A 59 -11.39 -7.02 6.79
C HIS A 59 -11.83 -7.38 8.22
N LEU A 60 -11.33 -6.61 9.19
CA LEU A 60 -11.71 -6.75 10.59
C LEU A 60 -13.15 -6.26 10.81
N THR A 61 -13.85 -6.92 11.71
CA THR A 61 -15.18 -6.49 12.16
C THR A 61 -15.33 -6.67 13.66
N THR A 62 -15.97 -5.73 14.29
CA THR A 62 -16.41 -5.82 15.71
C THR A 62 -17.90 -6.12 15.81
N LYS A 63 -18.62 -6.12 14.68
CA LYS A 63 -20.06 -6.39 14.60
C LYS A 63 -20.31 -7.84 14.17
N PRO A 64 -21.49 -8.40 14.45
CA PRO A 64 -21.92 -9.66 13.87
C PRO A 64 -21.80 -9.63 12.34
N THR A 65 -21.56 -10.77 11.73
CA THR A 65 -21.51 -10.88 10.26
C THR A 65 -22.88 -10.64 9.64
N PRO A 66 -22.97 -10.12 8.40
CA PRO A 66 -24.23 -10.06 7.66
C PRO A 66 -24.88 -11.45 7.51
N ASN A 67 -26.20 -11.50 7.45
CA ASN A 67 -26.97 -12.73 7.28
C ASN A 67 -26.93 -13.22 5.82
N ALA A 68 -25.75 -13.54 5.31
CA ALA A 68 -25.54 -14.12 3.98
C ALA A 68 -25.56 -15.65 4.05
N GLU A 69 -25.74 -16.33 2.93
CA GLU A 69 -25.72 -17.81 2.84
C GLU A 69 -24.40 -18.40 3.31
N ALA A 70 -23.29 -17.69 3.09
CA ALA A 70 -22.00 -18.02 3.65
C ALA A 70 -21.12 -16.77 3.79
N VAL A 71 -20.33 -16.74 4.87
CA VAL A 71 -19.30 -15.71 5.11
C VAL A 71 -17.96 -16.40 5.31
N VAL A 72 -17.03 -16.16 4.40
CA VAL A 72 -15.66 -16.67 4.47
C VAL A 72 -14.73 -15.49 4.74
N ASN A 73 -14.38 -15.34 6.01
CA ASN A 73 -13.45 -14.30 6.47
C ASN A 73 -12.61 -14.86 7.62
N PRO A 74 -11.27 -14.91 7.51
CA PRO A 74 -10.41 -15.42 8.58
C PRO A 74 -10.50 -14.60 9.87
N ASN A 75 -10.94 -13.33 9.77
CA ASN A 75 -11.04 -12.38 10.88
C ASN A 75 -12.44 -12.31 11.51
N GLN A 76 -13.41 -13.11 11.05
CA GLN A 76 -14.72 -13.18 11.69
C GLN A 76 -14.62 -13.85 13.07
N LEU A 77 -15.53 -13.49 13.97
CA LEU A 77 -15.58 -14.02 15.34
C LEU A 77 -15.67 -15.55 15.34
N GLY A 78 -14.83 -16.20 16.13
CA GLY A 78 -14.80 -17.67 16.28
C GLY A 78 -14.09 -18.41 15.13
N CYS A 79 -13.57 -17.75 14.12
CA CYS A 79 -12.81 -18.40 13.05
C CYS A 79 -11.45 -18.89 13.58
N ILE A 80 -11.18 -20.19 13.39
CA ILE A 80 -9.94 -20.85 13.83
C ILE A 80 -8.87 -20.91 12.73
N PHE A 81 -9.09 -20.31 11.57
CA PHE A 81 -8.09 -20.29 10.49
C PHE A 81 -6.81 -19.59 10.99
N PRO A 82 -5.63 -20.22 10.86
CA PRO A 82 -4.42 -19.75 11.55
C PRO A 82 -3.86 -18.45 10.99
N SER A 83 -4.01 -18.20 9.68
CA SER A 83 -3.53 -16.99 9.06
C SER A 83 -4.62 -15.92 9.09
N LYS A 84 -4.42 -14.89 9.93
CA LYS A 84 -5.31 -13.73 10.04
C LYS A 84 -4.90 -12.59 9.09
N ALA A 85 -3.79 -12.77 8.39
CA ALA A 85 -3.17 -11.76 7.54
C ALA A 85 -3.47 -11.94 6.05
N LEU A 86 -4.32 -12.89 5.66
CA LEU A 86 -4.67 -13.08 4.24
C LEU A 86 -5.24 -11.80 3.65
N ALA A 87 -4.79 -11.42 2.45
CA ALA A 87 -5.50 -10.48 1.59
C ALA A 87 -6.77 -11.13 1.01
N GLY A 88 -7.72 -10.33 0.52
CA GLY A 88 -8.96 -10.84 -0.07
C GLY A 88 -8.74 -11.85 -1.19
N VAL A 89 -7.71 -11.66 -2.03
CA VAL A 89 -7.31 -12.63 -3.06
C VAL A 89 -6.85 -13.97 -2.48
N GLY A 90 -6.21 -13.95 -1.30
CA GLY A 90 -5.81 -15.16 -0.58
C GLY A 90 -7.01 -15.94 -0.05
N VAL A 91 -8.02 -15.24 0.45
CA VAL A 91 -9.30 -15.85 0.86
C VAL A 91 -9.98 -16.50 -0.35
N ALA A 92 -10.09 -15.78 -1.46
CA ALA A 92 -10.66 -16.32 -2.70
C ALA A 92 -9.89 -17.55 -3.20
N PHE A 93 -8.56 -17.54 -3.12
CA PHE A 93 -7.72 -18.68 -3.48
C PHE A 93 -8.05 -19.93 -2.64
N TYR A 94 -8.20 -19.80 -1.32
CA TYR A 94 -8.55 -20.94 -0.45
C TYR A 94 -9.97 -21.48 -0.73
N VAL A 95 -10.93 -20.59 -1.03
CA VAL A 95 -12.28 -21.01 -1.46
C VAL A 95 -12.19 -21.82 -2.75
N LEU A 96 -11.45 -21.33 -3.74
CA LEU A 96 -11.25 -22.05 -5.02
C LEU A 96 -10.52 -23.38 -4.83
N ALA A 97 -9.51 -23.43 -3.96
CA ALA A 97 -8.77 -24.64 -3.65
C ALA A 97 -9.68 -25.72 -3.02
N LYS A 98 -10.53 -25.31 -2.08
CA LYS A 98 -11.51 -26.21 -1.46
C LYS A 98 -12.56 -26.68 -2.45
N LEU A 99 -13.07 -25.79 -3.28
CA LEU A 99 -14.03 -26.12 -4.36
C LEU A 99 -13.43 -27.12 -5.34
N ALA A 100 -12.18 -26.91 -5.78
CA ALA A 100 -11.48 -27.83 -6.67
C ALA A 100 -11.31 -29.22 -6.03
N SER A 101 -10.88 -29.26 -4.76
CA SER A 101 -10.78 -30.50 -3.99
C SER A 101 -12.13 -31.24 -3.91
N TYR A 102 -13.22 -30.54 -3.57
CA TYR A 102 -14.56 -31.10 -3.50
C TYR A 102 -15.05 -31.67 -4.84
N ARG A 103 -14.85 -30.93 -5.94
CA ARG A 103 -15.19 -31.40 -7.30
C ARG A 103 -14.38 -32.63 -7.71
N SER A 104 -13.08 -32.64 -7.39
CA SER A 104 -12.20 -33.79 -7.66
C SER A 104 -12.67 -35.06 -6.92
N GLN A 105 -13.09 -34.93 -5.65
CA GLN A 105 -13.66 -36.04 -4.89
C GLN A 105 -14.96 -36.61 -5.52
N GLN A 106 -15.66 -35.80 -6.29
CA GLN A 106 -16.85 -36.22 -7.05
C GLN A 106 -16.52 -36.70 -8.48
N GLY A 107 -15.25 -36.89 -8.81
CA GLY A 107 -14.84 -37.31 -10.14
C GLY A 107 -15.00 -36.26 -11.25
N LYS A 108 -15.25 -34.98 -10.88
CA LYS A 108 -15.42 -33.86 -11.83
C LYS A 108 -14.07 -33.24 -12.17
N SER A 109 -13.90 -32.84 -13.44
CA SER A 109 -12.69 -32.12 -13.87
C SER A 109 -12.54 -30.81 -13.11
N THR A 110 -11.30 -30.47 -12.73
CA THR A 110 -10.95 -29.24 -12.04
C THR A 110 -9.72 -28.59 -12.65
N SER A 111 -9.67 -27.27 -12.64
CA SER A 111 -8.48 -26.50 -12.99
C SER A 111 -7.43 -26.62 -11.89
N LYS A 112 -6.15 -26.56 -12.25
CA LYS A 112 -5.04 -26.45 -11.28
C LYS A 112 -5.11 -25.08 -10.60
N VAL A 113 -5.62 -25.00 -9.37
CA VAL A 113 -5.77 -23.72 -8.64
C VAL A 113 -4.44 -23.00 -8.43
N THR A 114 -3.34 -23.74 -8.36
CA THR A 114 -1.98 -23.18 -8.24
C THR A 114 -1.59 -22.25 -9.39
N GLN A 115 -2.29 -22.29 -10.53
CA GLN A 115 -2.06 -21.34 -11.62
C GLN A 115 -2.41 -19.89 -11.27
N TYR A 116 -3.18 -19.65 -10.19
CA TYR A 116 -3.58 -18.33 -9.72
C TYR A 116 -2.66 -17.75 -8.62
N LEU A 117 -1.58 -18.45 -8.27
CA LEU A 117 -0.64 -18.00 -7.23
C LEU A 117 0.09 -16.71 -7.62
N ASP A 118 0.26 -16.43 -8.92
CA ASP A 118 0.76 -15.16 -9.44
C ASP A 118 -0.11 -13.98 -9.01
N LEU A 119 -1.45 -14.13 -9.10
CA LEU A 119 -2.41 -13.13 -8.64
C LEU A 119 -2.43 -13.03 -7.10
N VAL A 120 -2.31 -14.15 -6.41
CA VAL A 120 -2.24 -14.15 -4.93
C VAL A 120 -1.01 -13.40 -4.45
N ALA A 121 0.16 -13.63 -5.06
CA ALA A 121 1.37 -12.90 -4.72
C ALA A 121 1.21 -11.40 -4.99
N LEU A 122 0.71 -11.04 -6.17
CA LEU A 122 0.49 -9.66 -6.55
C LEU A 122 -0.50 -8.96 -5.60
N GLY A 123 -1.65 -9.56 -5.34
CA GLY A 123 -2.69 -8.97 -4.50
C GLY A 123 -2.24 -8.85 -3.04
N THR A 124 -1.51 -9.82 -2.50
CA THR A 124 -0.95 -9.76 -1.14
C THR A 124 -0.03 -8.55 -0.95
N TYR A 125 0.80 -8.24 -1.96
CA TYR A 125 1.67 -7.05 -1.93
C TYR A 125 0.92 -5.75 -2.23
N ALA A 126 -0.04 -5.78 -3.15
CA ALA A 126 -0.84 -4.59 -3.51
C ALA A 126 -1.72 -4.12 -2.35
N ASP A 127 -2.22 -5.06 -1.55
CA ASP A 127 -3.01 -4.82 -0.32
C ASP A 127 -2.14 -4.52 0.92
N VAL A 128 -0.82 -4.60 0.80
CA VAL A 128 0.12 -4.42 1.91
C VAL A 128 -0.19 -5.38 3.08
N ALA A 129 -0.65 -6.58 2.77
CA ALA A 129 -0.99 -7.59 3.77
C ALA A 129 0.26 -8.06 4.54
N SER A 130 0.10 -8.34 5.83
CA SER A 130 1.22 -8.82 6.65
C SER A 130 1.75 -10.15 6.14
N LEU A 131 3.07 -10.29 6.03
CA LEU A 131 3.73 -11.51 5.57
C LEU A 131 3.94 -12.50 6.71
N ASP A 132 2.84 -13.07 7.21
CA ASP A 132 2.90 -14.22 8.10
C ASP A 132 3.44 -15.47 7.36
N TYR A 133 3.63 -16.55 8.09
CA TYR A 133 4.16 -17.80 7.53
C TYR A 133 3.38 -18.28 6.30
N ASN A 134 2.05 -18.22 6.34
CA ASN A 134 1.18 -18.67 5.26
C ASN A 134 1.30 -17.75 4.02
N ASN A 135 1.22 -16.43 4.21
CA ASN A 135 1.36 -15.48 3.11
C ASN A 135 2.73 -15.57 2.45
N ARG A 136 3.80 -15.81 3.22
CA ARG A 136 5.14 -16.00 2.68
C ARG A 136 5.21 -17.20 1.74
N ILE A 137 4.59 -18.33 2.10
CA ILE A 137 4.52 -19.52 1.24
C ILE A 137 3.77 -19.22 -0.05
N LEU A 138 2.61 -18.57 0.04
CA LEU A 138 1.79 -18.25 -1.14
C LEU A 138 2.51 -17.28 -2.07
N VAL A 139 3.13 -16.24 -1.50
CA VAL A 139 3.88 -15.23 -2.25
C VAL A 139 5.12 -15.83 -2.90
N ASP A 140 5.91 -16.62 -2.19
CA ASP A 140 7.08 -17.30 -2.75
C ASP A 140 6.72 -18.20 -3.94
N ALA A 141 5.65 -18.98 -3.78
CA ALA A 141 5.15 -19.83 -4.85
C ALA A 141 4.66 -19.03 -6.06
N GLY A 142 3.97 -17.92 -5.84
CA GLY A 142 3.52 -17.03 -6.91
C GLY A 142 4.66 -16.29 -7.59
N LEU A 143 5.63 -15.80 -6.83
CA LEU A 143 6.82 -15.14 -7.33
C LEU A 143 7.65 -16.09 -8.24
N LYS A 144 7.89 -17.34 -7.80
CA LYS A 144 8.56 -18.36 -8.59
C LYS A 144 7.87 -18.64 -9.93
N ARG A 145 6.52 -18.63 -9.94
CA ARG A 145 5.78 -18.77 -11.20
C ARG A 145 6.02 -17.59 -12.13
N ILE A 146 6.04 -16.36 -11.61
CA ILE A 146 6.31 -15.16 -12.42
C ILE A 146 7.74 -15.24 -12.96
N GLN A 147 8.71 -15.57 -12.12
CA GLN A 147 10.11 -15.72 -12.51
C GLN A 147 10.34 -16.80 -13.59
N GLN A 148 9.47 -17.81 -13.64
CA GLN A 148 9.47 -18.86 -14.66
C GLN A 148 8.60 -18.53 -15.88
N TYR A 149 8.11 -17.30 -16.01
CA TYR A 149 7.18 -16.87 -17.07
C TYR A 149 5.87 -17.69 -17.13
N GLN A 150 5.49 -18.36 -16.04
CA GLN A 150 4.27 -19.15 -15.91
C GLN A 150 3.16 -18.33 -15.22
N CYS A 151 2.96 -17.11 -15.64
CA CYS A 151 2.01 -16.17 -15.06
C CYS A 151 1.12 -15.52 -16.12
N ARG A 152 0.22 -14.64 -15.67
CA ARG A 152 -0.69 -13.88 -16.53
C ARG A 152 0.07 -13.01 -17.51
N ALA A 153 -0.43 -12.96 -18.77
CA ALA A 153 0.12 -12.10 -19.82
C ALA A 153 0.14 -10.62 -19.39
N GLY A 154 -0.88 -10.15 -18.67
CA GLY A 154 -0.91 -8.79 -18.13
C GLY A 154 0.22 -8.48 -17.17
N ILE A 155 0.65 -9.42 -16.34
CA ILE A 155 1.81 -9.25 -15.44
C ILE A 155 3.09 -9.10 -16.26
N LEU A 156 3.29 -9.96 -17.26
CA LEU A 156 4.48 -9.89 -18.13
C LEU A 156 4.52 -8.59 -18.94
N ALA A 157 3.38 -8.16 -19.48
CA ALA A 157 3.29 -6.89 -20.21
C ALA A 157 3.63 -5.68 -19.31
N LEU A 158 3.13 -5.66 -18.06
CA LEU A 158 3.44 -4.60 -17.09
C LEU A 158 4.92 -4.59 -16.70
N LEU A 159 5.55 -5.77 -16.56
CA LEU A 159 6.98 -5.87 -16.27
C LEU A 159 7.83 -5.37 -17.43
N ASP A 160 7.50 -5.76 -18.67
CA ASP A 160 8.23 -5.31 -19.86
C ASP A 160 8.16 -3.79 -20.02
N ILE A 161 6.97 -3.19 -19.90
CA ILE A 161 6.78 -1.74 -19.93
C ILE A 161 7.58 -1.04 -18.81
N ALA A 162 7.68 -1.68 -17.64
CA ALA A 162 8.47 -1.19 -16.53
C ALA A 162 9.97 -1.42 -16.69
N LYS A 163 10.41 -2.08 -17.78
CA LYS A 163 11.79 -2.50 -18.03
C LYS A 163 12.36 -3.36 -16.89
N ARG A 164 11.55 -4.32 -16.44
CA ARG A 164 11.91 -5.30 -15.42
C ARG A 164 11.85 -6.69 -16.02
N ASP A 165 12.91 -7.45 -15.80
CA ASP A 165 12.95 -8.84 -16.21
C ASP A 165 12.25 -9.72 -15.16
N ALA A 166 11.30 -10.53 -15.61
CA ALA A 166 10.55 -11.44 -14.76
C ALA A 166 11.48 -12.45 -14.04
N ALA A 167 12.53 -12.94 -14.69
CA ALA A 167 13.45 -13.93 -14.11
C ALA A 167 14.20 -13.40 -12.87
N SER A 168 14.44 -12.09 -12.80
CA SER A 168 15.13 -11.42 -11.69
C SER A 168 14.18 -10.66 -10.76
N LEU A 169 12.87 -10.87 -10.90
CA LEU A 169 11.83 -10.15 -10.13
C LEU A 169 11.96 -10.46 -8.64
N ARG A 170 11.91 -9.40 -7.82
CA ARG A 170 11.80 -9.51 -6.37
C ARG A 170 10.36 -9.32 -5.93
N ALA A 171 10.02 -9.88 -4.78
CA ALA A 171 8.68 -9.76 -4.22
C ALA A 171 8.23 -8.29 -4.02
N GLN A 172 9.16 -7.42 -3.64
CA GLN A 172 8.90 -5.98 -3.50
C GLN A 172 8.48 -5.30 -4.82
N ASP A 173 8.95 -5.80 -5.98
CA ASP A 173 8.56 -5.25 -7.29
C ASP A 173 7.06 -5.44 -7.56
N LEU A 174 6.41 -6.46 -6.97
CA LEU A 174 4.97 -6.64 -7.04
C LEU A 174 4.24 -5.42 -6.44
N GLY A 175 4.72 -4.93 -5.28
CA GLY A 175 4.13 -3.77 -4.59
C GLY A 175 4.58 -2.42 -5.12
N PHE A 176 5.79 -2.30 -5.66
CA PHE A 176 6.35 -0.99 -6.08
C PHE A 176 6.39 -0.78 -7.59
N VAL A 177 6.29 -1.85 -8.39
CA VAL A 177 6.32 -1.76 -9.85
C VAL A 177 4.96 -2.10 -10.46
N ILE A 178 4.39 -3.28 -10.18
CA ILE A 178 3.15 -3.74 -10.80
C ILE A 178 1.93 -3.13 -10.11
N GLY A 179 1.82 -3.27 -8.79
CA GLY A 179 0.68 -2.80 -8.01
C GLY A 179 0.31 -1.33 -8.25
N PRO A 180 1.27 -0.37 -8.24
CA PRO A 180 0.96 1.03 -8.48
C PRO A 180 0.38 1.33 -9.86
N ARG A 181 0.73 0.56 -10.90
CA ARG A 181 0.18 0.72 -12.25
C ARG A 181 -1.28 0.26 -12.31
N ILE A 182 -1.58 -0.89 -11.71
CA ILE A 182 -2.96 -1.39 -11.62
C ILE A 182 -3.81 -0.46 -10.73
N ASN A 183 -3.30 -0.08 -9.55
CA ASN A 183 -4.01 0.78 -8.61
C ASN A 183 -4.27 2.19 -9.16
N ALA A 184 -3.44 2.68 -10.09
CA ALA A 184 -3.66 3.97 -10.74
C ALA A 184 -4.99 4.02 -11.50
N ALA A 185 -5.42 2.92 -12.13
CA ALA A 185 -6.71 2.84 -12.79
C ALA A 185 -7.88 3.19 -11.86
N GLY A 186 -7.96 2.56 -10.68
CA GLY A 186 -9.04 2.82 -9.72
C GLY A 186 -8.95 4.16 -8.97
N ARG A 187 -7.87 4.93 -9.18
CA ARG A 187 -7.69 6.26 -8.59
C ARG A 187 -7.96 7.38 -9.59
N MET A 188 -7.65 7.16 -10.86
CA MET A 188 -7.69 8.16 -11.92
C MET A 188 -8.85 7.93 -12.89
N GLU A 189 -9.31 6.68 -13.04
CA GLU A 189 -10.34 6.31 -14.01
C GLU A 189 -11.20 5.15 -13.48
N SER A 190 -11.04 3.93 -14.00
CA SER A 190 -11.79 2.74 -13.60
C SER A 190 -10.89 1.54 -13.36
N MET A 191 -11.06 0.86 -12.23
CA MET A 191 -10.35 -0.37 -11.93
C MET A 191 -10.58 -1.48 -12.97
N ARG A 192 -11.64 -1.39 -13.75
CA ARG A 192 -11.95 -2.34 -14.83
C ARG A 192 -10.76 -2.53 -15.78
N ILE A 193 -10.04 -1.47 -16.11
CA ILE A 193 -8.86 -1.52 -16.99
C ILE A 193 -7.79 -2.45 -16.40
N GLY A 194 -7.54 -2.35 -15.08
CA GLY A 194 -6.60 -3.24 -14.39
C GLY A 194 -7.03 -4.70 -14.41
N ILE A 195 -8.32 -4.97 -14.22
CA ILE A 195 -8.89 -6.33 -14.30
C ILE A 195 -8.77 -6.88 -15.72
N GLU A 196 -9.12 -6.12 -16.74
CA GLU A 196 -9.01 -6.53 -18.15
C GLU A 196 -7.57 -6.83 -18.55
N CYS A 197 -6.60 -6.07 -18.06
CA CYS A 197 -5.19 -6.37 -18.24
C CYS A 197 -4.80 -7.74 -17.66
N LEU A 198 -5.24 -8.06 -16.45
CA LEU A 198 -4.95 -9.34 -15.79
C LEU A 198 -5.73 -10.53 -16.38
N LEU A 199 -6.86 -10.27 -17.03
CA LEU A 199 -7.68 -11.28 -17.71
C LEU A 199 -7.30 -11.47 -19.18
N ALA A 200 -6.40 -10.65 -19.73
CA ALA A 200 -5.97 -10.74 -21.12
C ALA A 200 -5.41 -12.14 -21.43
N PRO A 201 -5.85 -12.78 -22.53
CA PRO A 201 -5.50 -14.16 -22.85
C PRO A 201 -4.04 -14.32 -23.29
N ASP A 202 -3.44 -13.27 -23.85
CA ASP A 202 -2.11 -13.26 -24.42
C ASP A 202 -1.44 -11.88 -24.30
N LEU A 203 -0.16 -11.79 -24.67
CA LEU A 203 0.61 -10.55 -24.61
C LEU A 203 0.12 -9.50 -25.61
N GLU A 204 -0.35 -9.90 -26.78
CA GLU A 204 -0.84 -8.99 -27.81
C GLU A 204 -2.04 -8.17 -27.29
N THR A 205 -2.98 -8.84 -26.63
CA THR A 205 -4.14 -8.21 -25.97
C THR A 205 -3.73 -7.43 -24.71
N ALA A 206 -2.80 -7.95 -23.92
CA ALA A 206 -2.40 -7.34 -22.65
C ALA A 206 -1.61 -6.03 -22.82
N TYR A 207 -0.77 -5.96 -23.86
CA TYR A 207 0.20 -4.88 -24.01
C TYR A 207 -0.41 -3.48 -24.15
N PRO A 208 -1.41 -3.25 -25.01
CA PRO A 208 -2.07 -1.94 -25.09
C PRO A 208 -2.70 -1.51 -23.76
N ILE A 209 -3.32 -2.45 -23.02
CA ILE A 209 -3.96 -2.16 -21.74
C ILE A 209 -2.91 -1.83 -20.69
N ALA A 210 -1.79 -2.56 -20.67
CA ALA A 210 -0.67 -2.30 -19.77
C ALA A 210 0.00 -0.94 -20.05
N GLN A 211 0.05 -0.50 -21.32
CA GLN A 211 0.49 0.86 -21.68
C GLN A 211 -0.44 1.93 -21.12
N GLN A 212 -1.75 1.74 -21.23
CA GLN A 212 -2.74 2.65 -20.62
C GLN A 212 -2.56 2.73 -19.10
N LEU A 213 -2.42 1.59 -18.42
CA LEU A 213 -2.16 1.55 -16.98
C LEU A 213 -0.86 2.27 -16.58
N ASN A 214 0.18 2.13 -17.39
CA ASN A 214 1.43 2.86 -17.17
C ASN A 214 1.25 4.36 -17.34
N GLN A 215 0.49 4.79 -18.33
CA GLN A 215 0.18 6.21 -18.54
C GLN A 215 -0.59 6.79 -17.36
N LEU A 216 -1.65 6.13 -16.90
CA LEU A 216 -2.42 6.52 -15.70
C LEU A 216 -1.55 6.60 -14.45
N ASN A 217 -0.59 5.68 -14.31
CA ASN A 217 0.37 5.72 -13.20
C ASN A 217 1.35 6.91 -13.30
N VAL A 218 1.77 7.31 -14.50
CA VAL A 218 2.59 8.51 -14.71
C VAL A 218 1.81 9.75 -14.32
N GLU A 219 0.59 9.90 -14.80
CA GLU A 219 -0.31 11.02 -14.47
C GLU A 219 -0.59 11.11 -12.97
N ARG A 220 -0.94 9.98 -12.35
CA ARG A 220 -1.12 9.93 -10.91
C ARG A 220 0.13 10.38 -10.14
N ARG A 221 1.34 9.96 -10.56
CA ARG A 221 2.60 10.39 -9.92
C ARG A 221 2.88 11.86 -10.09
N GLN A 222 2.49 12.45 -11.22
CA GLN A 222 2.62 13.89 -11.43
C GLN A 222 1.69 14.65 -10.49
N VAL A 223 0.41 14.28 -10.42
CA VAL A 223 -0.55 14.89 -9.49
C VAL A 223 -0.09 14.72 -8.02
N GLU A 224 0.42 13.53 -7.65
CA GLU A 224 1.01 13.28 -6.32
C GLU A 224 2.16 14.25 -6.01
N ALA A 225 3.07 14.45 -6.96
CA ALA A 225 4.23 15.33 -6.77
C ALA A 225 3.82 16.79 -6.61
N GLU A 226 2.89 17.26 -7.44
CA GLU A 226 2.37 18.63 -7.39
C GLU A 226 1.64 18.90 -6.06
N MET A 227 0.71 18.01 -5.65
CA MET A 227 0.00 18.13 -4.38
C MET A 227 0.94 18.08 -3.19
N LYS A 228 1.94 17.17 -3.21
CA LYS A 228 2.96 17.07 -2.15
C LYS A 228 3.74 18.38 -2.03
N GLN A 229 4.17 18.95 -3.15
CA GLN A 229 4.94 20.21 -3.15
C GLN A 229 4.12 21.37 -2.61
N GLN A 230 2.86 21.49 -3.00
CA GLN A 230 1.92 22.49 -2.47
C GLN A 230 1.74 22.35 -0.96
N ALA A 231 1.54 21.11 -0.48
CA ALA A 231 1.39 20.82 0.94
C ALA A 231 2.65 21.19 1.75
N ILE A 232 3.84 20.86 1.26
CA ILE A 232 5.12 21.20 1.91
C ILE A 232 5.30 22.72 1.96
N SER A 233 5.02 23.44 0.86
CA SER A 233 5.12 24.90 0.82
C SER A 233 4.17 25.56 1.84
N ALA A 234 2.95 25.07 1.95
CA ALA A 234 2.00 25.57 2.96
C ALA A 234 2.48 25.31 4.40
N LEU A 235 3.08 24.13 4.66
CA LEU A 235 3.65 23.78 5.97
C LEU A 235 4.85 24.64 6.33
N GLN A 236 5.73 24.97 5.38
CA GLN A 236 6.87 25.85 5.63
C GLN A 236 6.42 27.25 6.09
N HIS A 237 5.34 27.79 5.54
CA HIS A 237 4.77 29.05 6.01
C HIS A 237 4.26 28.96 7.45
N VAL A 238 3.58 27.85 7.81
CA VAL A 238 3.10 27.62 9.19
C VAL A 238 4.28 27.47 10.16
N GLN A 239 5.29 26.73 9.77
CA GLN A 239 6.48 26.47 10.60
C GLN A 239 7.29 27.75 10.87
N LEU A 240 7.42 28.64 9.87
CA LEU A 240 8.07 29.95 10.04
C LEU A 240 7.30 30.86 11.01
N GLN A 241 5.98 30.72 11.13
CA GLN A 241 5.17 31.50 12.05
C GLN A 241 5.14 30.92 13.46
N ALA A 242 5.16 29.60 13.62
CA ALA A 242 4.95 28.93 14.91
C ALA A 242 6.23 28.37 15.56
N ASN A 243 7.39 28.45 14.90
CA ASN A 243 8.68 27.85 15.32
C ASN A 243 8.62 26.33 15.60
N SER A 244 7.53 25.63 15.27
CA SER A 244 7.39 24.20 15.46
C SER A 244 6.38 23.59 14.48
N LEU A 245 6.51 22.30 14.21
CA LEU A 245 5.49 21.55 13.46
C LEU A 245 4.28 21.25 14.37
N PRO A 246 3.04 21.36 13.86
CA PRO A 246 1.86 20.95 14.60
C PRO A 246 1.88 19.44 14.90
N ALA A 247 1.18 19.01 15.95
CA ALA A 247 1.10 17.60 16.34
C ALA A 247 0.45 16.71 15.28
N ALA A 248 -0.42 17.27 14.45
CA ALA A 248 -0.98 16.60 13.27
C ALA A 248 -1.00 17.56 12.07
N LEU A 249 -0.87 17.01 10.87
CA LEU A 249 -0.95 17.75 9.61
C LEU A 249 -2.36 17.61 9.04
N VAL A 250 -3.14 18.71 9.02
CA VAL A 250 -4.52 18.72 8.50
C VAL A 250 -4.59 19.76 7.38
N MET A 251 -4.82 19.32 6.15
CA MET A 251 -4.65 20.13 4.95
C MET A 251 -5.80 19.92 3.97
N PHE A 252 -6.19 20.98 3.31
CA PHE A 252 -7.20 21.00 2.26
C PHE A 252 -6.82 22.00 1.19
N ASP A 253 -7.13 21.65 -0.05
CA ASP A 253 -7.08 22.57 -1.19
C ASP A 253 -8.18 22.21 -2.20
N GLU A 254 -8.75 23.23 -2.82
CA GLU A 254 -9.82 23.12 -3.81
C GLU A 254 -9.42 22.37 -5.09
N GLN A 255 -8.15 22.37 -5.40
CA GLN A 255 -7.61 21.78 -6.63
C GLN A 255 -7.13 20.35 -6.43
N TRP A 256 -7.15 19.83 -5.20
CA TRP A 256 -6.64 18.52 -4.91
C TRP A 256 -7.56 17.39 -5.38
N HIS A 257 -6.95 16.31 -5.84
CA HIS A 257 -7.66 15.18 -6.42
C HIS A 257 -7.97 14.08 -5.38
N GLN A 258 -9.23 13.71 -5.22
CA GLN A 258 -9.67 12.70 -4.24
C GLN A 258 -8.94 11.36 -4.34
N GLY A 259 -8.60 10.89 -5.57
CA GLY A 259 -7.89 9.63 -5.79
C GLY A 259 -6.46 9.61 -5.26
N VAL A 260 -5.87 10.79 -4.94
CA VAL A 260 -4.46 10.96 -4.58
C VAL A 260 -4.25 11.39 -3.13
N ILE A 261 -5.26 12.00 -2.46
CA ILE A 261 -5.14 12.50 -1.06
C ILE A 261 -4.56 11.47 -0.09
N GLY A 262 -4.93 10.19 -0.21
CA GLY A 262 -4.43 9.14 0.68
C GLY A 262 -2.96 8.81 0.48
N ILE A 263 -2.41 9.05 -0.73
CA ILE A 263 -0.99 8.87 -1.02
C ILE A 263 -0.22 10.06 -0.45
N VAL A 264 -0.73 11.28 -0.67
CA VAL A 264 -0.11 12.50 -0.13
C VAL A 264 -0.10 12.49 1.39
N ALA A 265 -1.20 12.09 2.05
CA ALA A 265 -1.23 11.91 3.50
C ALA A 265 -0.15 10.92 3.98
N GLY A 266 0.06 9.81 3.26
CA GLY A 266 1.13 8.86 3.53
C GLY A 266 2.52 9.48 3.40
N ARG A 267 2.77 10.26 2.35
CA ARG A 267 4.07 10.93 2.14
C ARG A 267 4.37 11.98 3.20
N LEU A 268 3.36 12.77 3.58
CA LEU A 268 3.52 13.75 4.67
C LEU A 268 3.80 13.07 6.00
N LYS A 269 3.05 12.00 6.31
CA LYS A 269 3.30 11.18 7.50
C LYS A 269 4.73 10.62 7.53
N GLU A 270 5.22 10.08 6.41
CA GLU A 270 6.59 9.55 6.31
C GLU A 270 7.66 10.63 6.47
N GLN A 271 7.45 11.79 5.86
CA GLN A 271 8.44 12.88 5.85
C GLN A 271 8.51 13.61 7.20
N PHE A 272 7.37 13.86 7.83
CA PHE A 272 7.30 14.70 9.04
C PHE A 272 7.08 13.91 10.33
N HIS A 273 6.88 12.59 10.24
CA HIS A 273 6.52 11.72 11.36
C HIS A 273 5.36 12.29 12.20
N ARG A 274 4.26 12.64 11.52
CA ARG A 274 3.03 13.20 12.13
C ARG A 274 1.80 12.54 11.53
N PRO A 275 0.75 12.29 12.31
CA PRO A 275 -0.55 11.97 11.75
C PRO A 275 -0.93 13.01 10.70
N SER A 276 -1.36 12.56 9.52
CA SER A 276 -1.59 13.46 8.38
C SER A 276 -2.94 13.19 7.75
N LEU A 277 -3.77 14.24 7.66
CA LEU A 277 -5.09 14.24 7.05
C LEU A 277 -5.08 15.19 5.86
N VAL A 278 -5.42 14.67 4.69
CA VAL A 278 -5.46 15.44 3.44
C VAL A 278 -6.87 15.37 2.87
N PHE A 279 -7.43 16.51 2.54
CA PHE A 279 -8.80 16.65 2.05
C PHE A 279 -8.83 17.20 0.63
N ALA A 280 -9.83 16.78 -0.13
CA ALA A 280 -10.16 17.30 -1.46
C ALA A 280 -11.67 17.54 -1.56
N PRO A 281 -12.14 18.40 -2.50
CA PRO A 281 -13.57 18.64 -2.72
C PRO A 281 -14.31 17.34 -3.07
N ASP A 282 -15.57 17.21 -2.60
CA ASP A 282 -16.49 16.21 -3.11
C ASP A 282 -17.26 16.73 -4.33
N GLU A 283 -17.84 15.83 -5.12
CA GLU A 283 -18.58 16.16 -6.34
C GLU A 283 -19.83 17.07 -6.07
N ASP A 284 -20.36 17.04 -4.85
CA ASP A 284 -21.52 17.83 -4.48
C ASP A 284 -21.21 19.32 -4.20
N GLY A 285 -19.92 19.70 -4.13
CA GLY A 285 -19.47 21.05 -3.86
C GLY A 285 -19.72 21.55 -2.43
N ILE A 286 -20.33 20.73 -1.56
CA ILE A 286 -20.67 21.06 -0.17
C ILE A 286 -19.75 20.36 0.81
N HIS A 287 -19.38 19.12 0.49
CA HIS A 287 -18.55 18.27 1.33
C HIS A 287 -17.11 18.21 0.82
N ILE A 288 -16.24 17.86 1.72
CA ILE A 288 -14.85 17.50 1.42
C ILE A 288 -14.57 16.10 1.94
N LYS A 289 -13.86 15.30 1.14
CA LYS A 289 -13.43 13.96 1.52
C LYS A 289 -11.99 13.98 1.99
N GLY A 290 -11.74 13.41 3.16
CA GLY A 290 -10.43 13.31 3.79
C GLY A 290 -9.88 11.90 3.78
N SER A 291 -8.58 11.79 3.64
CA SER A 291 -7.84 10.57 3.88
C SER A 291 -6.77 10.81 4.92
N ALA A 292 -6.82 10.00 5.98
CA ALA A 292 -5.93 10.08 7.13
C ALA A 292 -4.91 8.94 7.12
N ARG A 293 -3.68 9.25 7.56
CA ARG A 293 -2.61 8.29 7.80
C ARG A 293 -1.97 8.59 9.15
N SER A 294 -1.69 7.54 9.93
CA SER A 294 -1.11 7.69 11.27
C SER A 294 0.29 7.13 11.39
N ILE A 295 0.99 7.59 12.42
CA ILE A 295 2.22 7.02 12.94
C ILE A 295 1.92 5.91 13.94
N GLU A 296 2.91 5.10 14.28
CA GLU A 296 2.80 4.06 15.29
C GLU A 296 2.45 4.68 16.66
N GLY A 297 1.61 4.00 17.42
CA GLY A 297 1.14 4.47 18.73
C GLY A 297 -0.09 5.39 18.70
N ILE A 298 -0.50 5.94 17.54
CA ILE A 298 -1.70 6.76 17.41
C ILE A 298 -2.74 6.06 16.52
N HIS A 299 -3.88 5.69 17.11
CA HIS A 299 -4.99 5.05 16.40
C HIS A 299 -5.88 6.08 15.73
N ILE A 300 -5.64 6.35 14.42
CA ILE A 300 -6.25 7.49 13.72
C ILE A 300 -7.77 7.43 13.65
N ARG A 301 -8.38 6.24 13.49
CA ARG A 301 -9.82 6.09 13.48
C ARG A 301 -10.43 6.50 14.82
N ASP A 302 -9.85 6.04 15.92
CA ASP A 302 -10.35 6.33 17.27
C ASP A 302 -10.17 7.82 17.63
N SER A 303 -9.05 8.43 17.18
CA SER A 303 -8.85 9.88 17.32
C SER A 303 -9.93 10.69 16.55
N ILE A 304 -10.31 10.25 15.35
CA ILE A 304 -11.41 10.87 14.60
C ILE A 304 -12.75 10.62 15.29
N GLU A 305 -12.99 9.40 15.81
CA GLU A 305 -14.19 9.04 16.55
C GLU A 305 -14.37 9.92 17.81
N GLN A 306 -13.31 10.13 18.57
CA GLN A 306 -13.31 11.00 19.76
C GLN A 306 -13.72 12.45 19.40
N VAL A 307 -13.18 13.01 18.31
CA VAL A 307 -13.57 14.33 17.82
C VAL A 307 -15.04 14.33 17.37
N ALA A 308 -15.50 13.29 16.66
CA ALA A 308 -16.88 13.18 16.20
C ALA A 308 -17.89 13.03 17.36
N GLU A 309 -17.52 12.34 18.45
CA GLU A 309 -18.36 12.22 19.65
C GLU A 309 -18.44 13.53 20.41
N GLN A 310 -17.32 14.25 20.54
CA GLN A 310 -17.26 15.51 21.25
C GLN A 310 -17.90 16.66 20.46
N TYR A 311 -17.78 16.64 19.13
CA TYR A 311 -18.28 17.64 18.20
C TYR A 311 -19.09 16.99 17.05
N PRO A 312 -20.31 16.51 17.29
CA PRO A 312 -21.08 15.71 16.32
C PRO A 312 -21.40 16.43 15.00
N HIS A 313 -21.33 17.76 14.97
CA HIS A 313 -21.61 18.56 13.77
C HIS A 313 -20.40 18.59 12.80
N LEU A 314 -19.17 18.28 13.26
CA LEU A 314 -17.96 18.43 12.46
C LEU A 314 -17.76 17.31 11.45
N VAL A 315 -18.03 16.06 11.84
CA VAL A 315 -17.74 14.89 11.01
C VAL A 315 -19.03 14.23 10.55
N SER A 316 -19.29 14.22 9.25
CA SER A 316 -20.50 13.61 8.69
C SER A 316 -20.41 12.07 8.64
N HIS A 317 -19.27 11.55 8.20
CA HIS A 317 -19.00 10.12 8.10
C HIS A 317 -17.50 9.87 8.29
N PHE A 318 -17.15 8.76 8.92
CA PHE A 318 -15.78 8.31 9.02
C PHE A 318 -15.72 6.79 9.12
N GLY A 319 -14.54 6.22 8.77
CA GLY A 319 -14.27 4.80 8.88
C GLY A 319 -12.81 4.49 8.60
N GLY A 320 -12.35 3.34 9.05
CA GLY A 320 -10.96 2.94 8.86
C GLY A 320 -10.43 2.10 10.01
N HIS A 321 -9.10 2.11 10.15
CA HIS A 321 -8.33 1.32 11.12
C HIS A 321 -7.26 2.21 11.78
N ALA A 322 -6.44 1.60 12.63
CA ALA A 322 -5.39 2.32 13.38
C ALA A 322 -4.47 3.17 12.50
N ALA A 323 -4.01 2.64 11.37
CA ALA A 323 -2.99 3.29 10.52
C ALA A 323 -3.58 4.20 9.42
N ALA A 324 -4.86 4.00 9.05
CA ALA A 324 -5.48 4.72 7.94
C ALA A 324 -7.00 4.82 8.14
N ALA A 325 -7.55 6.01 7.83
CA ALA A 325 -8.98 6.24 7.88
C ALA A 325 -9.42 7.18 6.74
N GLY A 326 -10.71 7.10 6.41
CA GLY A 326 -11.40 8.05 5.56
C GLY A 326 -12.46 8.82 6.35
N LEU A 327 -12.71 10.06 5.99
CA LEU A 327 -13.75 10.87 6.62
C LEU A 327 -14.32 11.87 5.63
N THR A 328 -15.54 12.37 5.96
CA THR A 328 -16.24 13.39 5.20
C THR A 328 -16.68 14.49 6.13
N LEU A 329 -16.40 15.73 5.76
CA LEU A 329 -16.80 16.94 6.49
C LEU A 329 -17.63 17.82 5.56
N LYS A 330 -18.47 18.72 6.14
CA LYS A 330 -18.89 19.91 5.41
C LYS A 330 -17.67 20.83 5.27
N LYS A 331 -17.52 21.45 4.12
CA LYS A 331 -16.38 22.35 3.84
C LYS A 331 -16.24 23.46 4.87
N ASP A 332 -17.37 24.06 5.26
CA ASP A 332 -17.42 25.15 6.25
C ASP A 332 -16.94 24.73 7.65
N ASN A 333 -16.92 23.43 7.94
CA ASN A 333 -16.47 22.90 9.23
C ASN A 333 -14.95 22.61 9.25
N PHE A 334 -14.23 22.81 8.14
CA PHE A 334 -12.84 22.38 8.00
C PHE A 334 -11.91 23.04 9.04
N ASP A 335 -11.98 24.36 9.20
CA ASP A 335 -11.04 25.07 10.07
C ASP A 335 -11.27 24.74 11.55
N GLU A 336 -12.52 24.55 11.95
CA GLU A 336 -12.87 24.12 13.31
C GLU A 336 -12.40 22.68 13.54
N PHE A 337 -12.70 21.76 12.63
CA PHE A 337 -12.20 20.39 12.70
C PHE A 337 -10.68 20.33 12.80
N LYS A 338 -9.98 21.07 11.94
CA LYS A 338 -8.51 21.17 11.95
C LYS A 338 -7.97 21.56 13.31
N THR A 339 -8.54 22.61 13.90
CA THR A 339 -8.11 23.12 15.19
C THR A 339 -8.30 22.10 16.31
N VAL A 340 -9.51 21.55 16.41
CA VAL A 340 -9.86 20.56 17.44
C VAL A 340 -9.05 19.29 17.28
N PHE A 341 -8.89 18.79 16.04
CA PHE A 341 -8.13 17.56 15.80
C PHE A 341 -6.64 17.72 16.14
N ILE A 342 -6.00 18.82 15.73
CA ILE A 342 -4.59 19.08 16.08
C ILE A 342 -4.43 19.16 17.61
N GLN A 343 -5.36 19.79 18.30
CA GLN A 343 -5.31 19.89 19.75
C GLN A 343 -5.46 18.52 20.43
N SER A 344 -6.39 17.68 20.00
CA SER A 344 -6.57 16.34 20.55
C SER A 344 -5.34 15.44 20.38
N ILE A 345 -4.63 15.59 19.26
CA ILE A 345 -3.37 14.88 19.04
C ILE A 345 -2.22 15.46 19.87
N ALA A 346 -2.21 16.78 20.10
CA ALA A 346 -1.18 17.44 20.91
C ALA A 346 -1.21 17.06 22.41
N GLU A 347 -2.36 16.54 22.89
CA GLU A 347 -2.49 16.03 24.26
C GLU A 347 -1.89 14.64 24.46
N MET A 348 -1.44 13.97 23.39
CA MET A 348 -0.79 12.65 23.45
C MET A 348 0.68 12.74 23.86
N ASP A 349 1.28 11.59 24.20
CA ASP A 349 2.68 11.50 24.61
C ASP A 349 3.63 12.04 23.53
N GLU A 350 4.46 13.02 23.88
CA GLU A 350 5.43 13.65 22.98
C GLU A 350 6.44 12.65 22.38
N ASN A 351 6.72 11.54 23.06
CA ASN A 351 7.62 10.50 22.56
C ASN A 351 7.10 9.83 21.29
N LEU A 352 5.79 9.81 21.06
CA LEU A 352 5.18 9.27 19.84
C LEU A 352 5.60 10.02 18.57
N PHE A 353 6.00 11.29 18.71
CA PHE A 353 6.42 12.14 17.60
C PHE A 353 7.92 12.03 17.26
N GLN A 354 8.66 11.18 17.96
CA GLN A 354 10.05 10.88 17.66
C GLN A 354 10.12 9.63 16.77
N ALA A 355 10.67 9.81 15.56
CA ALA A 355 10.87 8.69 14.66
C ALA A 355 11.94 7.74 15.20
N THR A 356 11.58 6.47 15.37
CA THR A 356 12.53 5.43 15.79
C THR A 356 12.85 4.52 14.61
N LEU A 357 14.15 4.29 14.37
CA LEU A 357 14.63 3.31 13.41
C LEU A 357 15.15 2.09 14.16
N TRP A 358 14.65 0.93 13.76
CA TRP A 358 15.14 -0.35 14.27
C TRP A 358 16.17 -0.92 13.31
N THR A 359 17.31 -1.36 13.86
CA THR A 359 18.38 -2.01 13.10
C THR A 359 18.63 -3.40 13.63
N ASP A 360 19.21 -4.26 12.79
CA ASP A 360 19.65 -5.60 13.15
C ASP A 360 21.13 -5.59 13.61
N GLY A 361 21.67 -4.40 13.89
CA GLY A 361 23.03 -4.18 14.37
C GLY A 361 24.03 -3.91 13.24
N GLU A 362 25.31 -3.93 13.60
CA GLU A 362 26.42 -3.64 12.69
C GLU A 362 26.88 -4.90 11.94
N LEU A 363 27.20 -4.72 10.66
CA LEU A 363 27.93 -5.74 9.90
C LEU A 363 29.43 -5.46 9.95
N THR A 364 30.23 -6.51 10.11
CA THR A 364 31.69 -6.41 9.98
C THR A 364 32.08 -6.25 8.50
N ASP A 365 33.29 -5.75 8.24
CA ASP A 365 33.84 -5.68 6.89
C ASP A 365 33.87 -7.07 6.21
N ALA A 366 34.15 -8.13 6.95
CA ALA A 366 34.11 -9.52 6.48
C ALA A 366 32.71 -10.01 6.09
N SER A 367 31.65 -9.33 6.53
CA SER A 367 30.25 -9.69 6.21
C SER A 367 29.66 -8.85 5.06
N LEU A 368 30.36 -7.81 4.61
CA LEU A 368 29.89 -6.92 3.55
C LEU A 368 30.24 -7.46 2.16
N HIS A 369 29.60 -8.53 1.76
CA HIS A 369 29.82 -9.18 0.45
C HIS A 369 28.50 -9.76 -0.14
N LEU A 370 28.53 -10.12 -1.42
CA LEU A 370 27.35 -10.62 -2.15
C LEU A 370 26.75 -11.89 -1.55
N GLU A 371 27.55 -12.76 -0.95
CA GLU A 371 27.06 -14.00 -0.34
C GLU A 371 26.12 -13.72 0.85
N THR A 372 26.41 -12.70 1.66
CA THR A 372 25.50 -12.25 2.73
C THR A 372 24.15 -11.79 2.16
N LEU A 373 24.18 -11.03 1.06
CA LEU A 373 22.96 -10.64 0.36
C LEU A 373 22.21 -11.85 -0.21
N ASP A 374 22.92 -12.87 -0.73
CA ASP A 374 22.29 -14.09 -1.23
C ASP A 374 21.57 -14.86 -0.12
N TRP A 375 22.12 -14.88 1.10
CA TRP A 375 21.44 -15.45 2.26
C TRP A 375 20.19 -14.65 2.63
N ILE A 376 20.28 -13.32 2.65
CA ILE A 376 19.12 -12.44 2.92
C ILE A 376 18.04 -12.67 1.86
N ASP A 377 18.40 -12.70 0.57
CA ASP A 377 17.45 -12.94 -0.52
C ASP A 377 16.71 -14.28 -0.37
N ARG A 378 17.44 -15.35 0.05
CA ARG A 378 16.85 -16.69 0.27
C ARG A 378 15.88 -16.76 1.45
N LEU A 379 16.05 -15.92 2.47
CA LEU A 379 15.16 -15.85 3.63
C LEU A 379 13.84 -15.13 3.33
N GLY A 380 13.76 -14.36 2.22
CA GLY A 380 12.53 -13.72 1.75
C GLY A 380 11.38 -14.70 1.49
N PRO A 381 10.24 -14.20 1.01
CA PRO A 381 9.95 -12.81 0.62
C PRO A 381 9.82 -11.87 1.82
N TRP A 382 10.31 -10.64 1.66
CA TRP A 382 10.30 -9.56 2.66
C TRP A 382 9.16 -8.57 2.39
N GLY A 383 8.49 -8.06 3.41
CA GLY A 383 7.40 -7.10 3.26
C GLY A 383 6.78 -6.68 4.59
N GLN A 384 5.49 -6.37 4.58
CA GLN A 384 4.78 -5.86 5.75
C GLN A 384 4.85 -6.85 6.94
N LYS A 385 5.25 -6.35 8.11
CA LYS A 385 5.52 -7.11 9.35
C LYS A 385 6.56 -8.24 9.22
N PHE A 386 7.29 -8.28 8.13
CA PHE A 386 8.45 -9.11 7.91
C PHE A 386 9.47 -8.31 7.08
N PRO A 387 10.05 -7.23 7.65
CA PRO A 387 10.91 -6.30 6.93
C PRO A 387 12.23 -6.95 6.54
N ILE A 388 12.82 -6.44 5.45
CA ILE A 388 14.20 -6.77 5.11
C ILE A 388 15.14 -6.30 6.22
N PRO A 389 16.18 -7.07 6.60
CA PRO A 389 17.16 -6.64 7.60
C PRO A 389 17.79 -5.29 7.27
N GLN A 390 17.85 -4.43 8.26
CA GLN A 390 18.50 -3.12 8.18
C GLN A 390 19.69 -3.10 9.14
N PHE A 391 20.82 -2.69 8.61
CA PHE A 391 22.07 -2.64 9.38
C PHE A 391 22.48 -1.20 9.60
N GLU A 392 23.28 -0.98 10.64
CA GLU A 392 23.88 0.32 10.92
C GLU A 392 25.40 0.23 10.87
N GLY A 393 26.06 1.38 10.78
CA GLY A 393 27.50 1.42 10.85
C GLY A 393 28.07 2.79 10.52
N ARG A 394 29.28 3.05 11.03
CA ARG A 394 30.04 4.25 10.78
C ARG A 394 31.07 4.04 9.68
N PHE A 395 30.94 4.81 8.62
CA PHE A 395 31.75 4.67 7.42
C PHE A 395 32.58 5.92 7.15
N LYS A 396 33.82 5.73 6.66
CA LYS A 396 34.61 6.82 6.13
C LYS A 396 34.15 7.14 4.70
N VAL A 397 33.90 8.40 4.41
CA VAL A 397 33.56 8.87 3.07
C VAL A 397 34.84 8.98 2.25
N MET A 398 34.90 8.24 1.15
CA MET A 398 36.03 8.24 0.21
C MET A 398 35.76 9.13 -0.99
N ASP A 399 34.51 9.16 -1.47
CA ASP A 399 34.07 9.96 -2.59
C ASP A 399 32.54 10.14 -2.53
N TYR A 400 32.03 11.20 -3.17
CA TYR A 400 30.59 11.43 -3.26
C TYR A 400 30.21 12.14 -4.56
N ARG A 401 28.97 11.95 -4.97
CA ARG A 401 28.37 12.73 -6.06
C ARG A 401 26.86 12.83 -5.91
N TRP A 402 26.32 13.97 -6.28
CA TRP A 402 24.88 14.16 -6.42
C TRP A 402 24.43 13.68 -7.79
N LEU A 403 23.35 12.93 -7.85
CA LEU A 403 22.69 12.45 -9.07
C LEU A 403 21.38 13.22 -9.21
N LYS A 404 21.25 13.97 -10.34
CA LYS A 404 20.08 14.83 -10.62
C LYS A 404 19.76 15.80 -9.48
N ASP A 405 20.75 16.27 -8.74
CA ASP A 405 20.63 17.14 -7.56
C ASP A 405 19.66 16.62 -6.49
N GLN A 406 19.33 15.36 -6.51
CA GLN A 406 18.29 14.73 -5.68
C GLN A 406 18.81 13.54 -4.88
N HIS A 407 19.67 12.73 -5.48
CA HIS A 407 20.14 11.48 -4.88
C HIS A 407 21.63 11.60 -4.56
N LEU A 408 22.04 11.13 -3.39
CA LEU A 408 23.44 11.14 -2.99
C LEU A 408 24.04 9.75 -3.21
N LYS A 409 25.02 9.65 -4.11
CA LYS A 409 25.84 8.46 -4.26
C LYS A 409 27.15 8.68 -3.51
N LEU A 410 27.48 7.75 -2.62
CA LEU A 410 28.68 7.73 -1.83
C LEU A 410 29.56 6.55 -2.22
N LYS A 411 30.86 6.73 -2.10
CA LYS A 411 31.82 5.63 -1.98
C LYS A 411 32.35 5.67 -0.55
N VAL A 412 32.06 4.63 0.22
CA VAL A 412 32.37 4.56 1.65
C VAL A 412 33.29 3.41 1.94
N SER A 413 34.06 3.50 3.04
CA SER A 413 34.92 2.40 3.49
C SER A 413 34.60 2.01 4.93
N LEU A 414 34.65 0.68 5.16
CA LEU A 414 34.65 0.04 6.48
C LEU A 414 35.84 -0.91 6.52
N GLY A 415 36.79 -0.69 7.43
CA GLY A 415 38.05 -1.43 7.42
C GLY A 415 38.78 -1.26 6.10
N GLN A 416 39.08 -2.38 5.44
CA GLN A 416 39.76 -2.40 4.12
C GLN A 416 38.79 -2.43 2.94
N GLN A 417 37.48 -2.60 3.19
CA GLN A 417 36.47 -2.66 2.15
C GLN A 417 36.00 -1.28 1.70
N ILE A 418 35.87 -1.10 0.39
CA ILE A 418 35.27 0.09 -0.23
C ILE A 418 34.01 -0.35 -0.94
N ILE A 419 32.88 0.29 -0.61
CA ILE A 419 31.55 -0.08 -1.07
C ILE A 419 30.81 1.17 -1.56
N ASP A 420 30.06 1.00 -2.65
CA ASP A 420 29.13 2.03 -3.12
C ASP A 420 27.90 2.07 -2.21
N ALA A 421 27.45 3.28 -1.86
CA ALA A 421 26.18 3.51 -1.17
C ALA A 421 25.33 4.52 -1.94
N ILE A 422 24.01 4.35 -1.90
CA ILE A 422 23.06 5.24 -2.56
C ILE A 422 21.96 5.67 -1.59
N ALA A 423 21.79 6.98 -1.42
CA ALA A 423 20.69 7.58 -0.68
C ALA A 423 19.73 8.23 -1.68
N PHE A 424 18.57 7.62 -1.88
CA PHE A 424 17.55 8.16 -2.75
C PHE A 424 16.83 9.34 -2.09
N ASN A 425 16.55 10.40 -2.87
CA ASN A 425 15.93 11.65 -2.42
C ASN A 425 16.63 12.26 -1.19
N ALA A 426 17.95 12.16 -1.17
CA ALA A 426 18.77 12.61 -0.06
C ALA A 426 18.68 14.12 0.17
N ALA A 427 18.54 14.90 -0.89
CA ALA A 427 18.44 16.37 -0.80
C ALA A 427 17.24 16.84 0.06
N ASP A 428 16.14 16.08 0.05
CA ASP A 428 14.93 16.39 0.82
C ASP A 428 14.94 15.79 2.24
N ARG A 429 15.93 14.91 2.55
CA ARG A 429 15.87 14.05 3.73
C ARG A 429 17.03 14.23 4.71
N PHE A 430 18.21 14.57 4.21
CA PHE A 430 19.43 14.53 5.00
C PHE A 430 20.28 15.77 4.76
N GLU A 431 20.90 16.26 5.81
CA GLU A 431 22.01 17.19 5.71
C GLU A 431 23.30 16.39 5.49
N PHE A 432 24.07 16.75 4.47
CA PHE A 432 25.33 16.09 4.15
C PHE A 432 26.45 17.12 3.99
N ASN A 433 27.45 17.03 4.87
CA ASN A 433 28.66 17.85 4.83
C ASN A 433 29.88 16.98 4.49
N PRO A 434 30.40 17.05 3.26
CA PRO A 434 31.52 16.21 2.84
C PRO A 434 32.82 16.47 3.62
N MET A 435 32.93 17.60 4.31
CA MET A 435 34.12 17.97 5.08
C MET A 435 34.29 17.15 6.37
N LEU A 436 33.24 16.52 6.88
CA LEU A 436 33.29 15.73 8.10
C LEU A 436 33.98 14.38 7.95
N GLY A 437 34.13 13.88 6.72
CA GLY A 437 34.90 12.69 6.38
C GLY A 437 34.30 11.35 6.81
N TYR A 438 33.27 11.35 7.66
CA TYR A 438 32.56 10.16 8.15
C TYR A 438 31.06 10.36 8.07
N VAL A 439 30.31 9.24 7.93
CA VAL A 439 28.86 9.19 7.99
C VAL A 439 28.42 7.99 8.83
N ASP A 440 27.40 8.18 9.62
CA ASP A 440 26.65 7.10 10.26
C ASP A 440 25.47 6.75 9.37
N LEU A 441 25.39 5.49 8.93
CA LEU A 441 24.37 5.01 8.00
C LEU A 441 23.50 3.95 8.65
N VAL A 442 22.19 4.01 8.39
CA VAL A 442 21.31 2.85 8.43
C VAL A 442 21.04 2.45 7.00
N TYR A 443 21.22 1.17 6.66
CA TYR A 443 21.21 0.70 5.28
C TYR A 443 20.69 -0.72 5.14
N THR A 444 20.22 -1.05 3.94
CA THR A 444 20.01 -2.43 3.48
C THR A 444 21.06 -2.81 2.45
N LEU A 445 21.31 -4.10 2.32
CA LEU A 445 22.19 -4.61 1.26
C LEU A 445 21.41 -4.74 -0.04
N GLU A 446 21.99 -4.26 -1.14
CA GLU A 446 21.40 -4.29 -2.47
C GLU A 446 22.38 -4.81 -3.52
N ARG A 447 21.84 -5.45 -4.54
CA ARG A 447 22.59 -5.89 -5.72
C ARG A 447 22.56 -4.80 -6.79
N ASN A 448 23.71 -4.22 -7.09
CA ASN A 448 23.86 -3.29 -8.21
C ASN A 448 24.40 -4.02 -9.42
N VAL A 449 23.67 -3.93 -10.54
CA VAL A 449 24.13 -4.48 -11.84
C VAL A 449 24.35 -3.30 -12.78
N PHE A 450 25.62 -3.08 -13.14
CA PHE A 450 25.98 -2.02 -14.05
C PHE A 450 26.96 -2.54 -15.10
N ASN A 451 26.64 -2.36 -16.38
CA ASN A 451 27.42 -2.87 -17.54
C ASN A 451 27.75 -4.37 -17.42
N GLY A 452 26.81 -5.19 -16.95
CA GLY A 452 27.01 -6.62 -16.78
C GLY A 452 27.84 -7.04 -15.55
N ILE A 453 28.35 -6.08 -14.78
CA ILE A 453 29.11 -6.35 -13.55
C ILE A 453 28.13 -6.24 -12.36
N THR A 454 28.09 -7.29 -11.55
CA THR A 454 27.31 -7.32 -10.32
C THR A 454 28.21 -6.96 -9.13
N SER A 455 27.77 -6.00 -8.33
CA SER A 455 28.45 -5.55 -7.11
C SER A 455 27.49 -5.38 -5.96
N LEU A 456 28.00 -5.46 -4.73
CA LEU A 456 27.25 -5.06 -3.53
C LEU A 456 27.15 -3.55 -3.47
N GLN A 457 25.99 -3.05 -3.09
CA GLN A 457 25.72 -1.65 -2.82
C GLN A 457 24.92 -1.52 -1.52
N LEU A 458 25.18 -0.48 -0.74
CA LEU A 458 24.36 -0.11 0.41
C LEU A 458 23.23 0.80 -0.06
N GLN A 459 21.98 0.41 0.16
CA GLN A 459 20.85 1.32 0.00
C GLN A 459 20.60 2.03 1.32
N VAL A 460 20.91 3.31 1.37
CA VAL A 460 20.82 4.12 2.58
C VAL A 460 19.36 4.43 2.93
N VAL A 461 18.98 4.03 4.14
CA VAL A 461 17.67 4.32 4.74
C VAL A 461 17.73 5.61 5.55
N TYR A 462 18.82 5.80 6.31
CA TYR A 462 19.06 6.99 7.10
C TYR A 462 20.56 7.36 7.08
N LEU A 463 20.84 8.65 7.16
CA LEU A 463 22.19 9.20 7.18
C LEU A 463 22.26 10.31 8.22
N SER A 464 23.30 10.28 9.06
CA SER A 464 23.72 11.37 9.95
C SER A 464 25.23 11.55 9.95
N GLN A 465 25.70 12.70 10.45
CA GLN A 465 27.12 13.04 10.55
C GLN A 465 27.45 13.70 11.89
#